data_5bced98233d7ad2633577e7356ad42eb
#
_entry.id   5bced98233d7ad2633577e7356ad42eb
#
_cell.length_a   1.000
_cell.length_b   1.000
_cell.length_c   1.000
_cell.angle_alpha   90.00
_cell.angle_beta   90.00
_cell.angle_gamma   90.00
#
_symmetry.space_group_name_H-M   'P 1'
#
loop_
_entity.id
_entity.type
_entity.pdbx_description
1 polymer ?
#
loop_
_entity_poly.entity_id
_entity_poly.type
_entity_poly.pdbx_seq_one_letter_code
_entity_poly.pdbx_strand_id
1 'polypeptide(L)'
;MIAGSQGSGKSTLSIQIKKYFKKFYFKSVVILSIDDFYLSTNQRKQLAKKLKTNLFDTRGVPCTHNLKLLIETVDKLKRNNFPVYIPIFDKVTDNKKKHNRKINKADLIILEGWCVGSKPINPEYLKKNINDLEKINDPKMIWRTAYNQALVEYQKLFNKFNYYIFIKLPNWQYVINWKYKQELGLRSLRRDNHLKKKLFLFIQYYEKLSKWMSLTSPDICNVLITLDKNQKTKKILYK
;
A
#
# COMPACT_ATOMS: atom_id res chain seq x y z
N MET A 1 -0.77 9.62 7.70
CA MET A 1 -0.66 8.55 6.67
C MET A 1 0.53 8.81 5.76
N ILE A 2 1.17 7.76 5.24
CA ILE A 2 2.26 7.88 4.26
C ILE A 2 1.97 6.96 3.07
N ALA A 3 1.85 7.53 1.88
CA ALA A 3 1.58 6.78 0.66
C ALA A 3 2.59 7.06 -0.46
N GLY A 4 2.61 6.18 -1.43
CA GLY A 4 3.46 6.23 -2.61
C GLY A 4 3.62 4.85 -3.22
N SER A 5 4.07 4.74 -4.45
CA SER A 5 4.19 3.47 -5.16
C SER A 5 5.25 2.52 -4.55
N GLN A 6 5.31 1.31 -5.05
CA GLN A 6 6.32 0.33 -4.65
C GLN A 6 7.73 0.88 -4.90
N GLY A 7 8.63 0.68 -3.93
CA GLY A 7 10.01 1.18 -4.01
C GLY A 7 10.19 2.68 -3.76
N SER A 8 9.13 3.46 -3.44
CA SER A 8 9.23 4.91 -3.22
C SER A 8 9.84 5.32 -1.87
N GLY A 9 10.16 4.38 -0.98
CA GLY A 9 10.79 4.70 0.31
C GLY A 9 9.81 4.99 1.46
N LYS A 10 8.50 4.70 1.34
CA LYS A 10 7.50 4.90 2.40
C LYS A 10 7.92 4.33 3.76
N SER A 11 8.26 3.05 3.77
CA SER A 11 8.64 2.35 5.01
C SER A 11 9.94 2.91 5.60
N THR A 12 10.90 3.32 4.75
CA THR A 12 12.12 3.99 5.19
C THR A 12 11.79 5.33 5.87
N LEU A 13 10.93 6.14 5.26
CA LEU A 13 10.48 7.41 5.84
C LEU A 13 9.75 7.18 7.16
N SER A 14 8.84 6.21 7.22
CA SER A 14 8.10 5.85 8.44
C SER A 14 9.06 5.47 9.59
N ILE A 15 10.10 4.70 9.28
CA ILE A 15 11.13 4.30 10.27
C ILE A 15 11.94 5.52 10.73
N GLN A 16 12.31 6.41 9.80
CA GLN A 16 13.05 7.64 10.14
C GLN A 16 12.22 8.56 11.05
N ILE A 17 10.94 8.77 10.72
CA ILE A 17 10.01 9.53 11.57
C ILE A 17 9.91 8.89 12.96
N LYS A 18 9.75 7.57 13.02
CA LYS A 18 9.71 6.86 14.31
C LYS A 18 10.98 7.08 15.13
N LYS A 19 12.17 6.96 14.52
CA LYS A 19 13.44 7.19 15.19
C LYS A 19 13.56 8.62 15.70
N TYR A 20 13.16 9.59 14.89
CA TYR A 20 13.18 11.02 15.23
C TYR A 20 12.31 11.33 16.44
N PHE A 21 11.04 10.91 16.43
CA PHE A 21 10.12 11.15 17.53
C PHE A 21 10.54 10.42 18.81
N LYS A 22 11.10 9.21 18.69
CA LYS A 22 11.66 8.50 19.85
C LYS A 22 12.83 9.24 20.46
N LYS A 23 13.76 9.76 19.61
CA LYS A 23 15.00 10.40 20.08
C LYS A 23 14.76 11.77 20.70
N PHE A 24 13.96 12.63 20.04
CA PHE A 24 13.83 14.04 20.40
C PHE A 24 12.60 14.35 21.24
N TYR A 25 11.56 13.52 21.18
CA TYR A 25 10.29 13.77 21.87
C TYR A 25 9.89 12.62 22.81
N PHE A 26 10.71 11.59 22.94
CA PHE A 26 10.45 10.41 23.78
C PHE A 26 9.07 9.75 23.52
N LYS A 27 8.56 9.88 22.30
CA LYS A 27 7.24 9.37 21.90
C LYS A 27 7.32 7.94 21.35
N SER A 28 6.32 7.14 21.71
CA SER A 28 6.11 5.81 21.16
C SER A 28 5.37 5.89 19.84
N VAL A 29 6.06 5.58 18.75
CA VAL A 29 5.48 5.61 17.39
C VAL A 29 5.18 4.20 16.92
N VAL A 30 3.91 3.95 16.59
CA VAL A 30 3.46 2.69 15.98
C VAL A 30 3.32 2.86 14.47
N ILE A 31 4.03 2.03 13.72
CA ILE A 31 3.89 1.94 12.27
C ILE A 31 2.96 0.77 11.95
N LEU A 32 1.87 1.04 11.25
CA LEU A 32 0.96 0.10 10.64
C LEU A 32 1.22 0.06 9.14
N SER A 33 1.67 -1.07 8.61
CA SER A 33 1.67 -1.30 7.17
C SER A 33 0.33 -1.89 6.75
N ILE A 34 -0.31 -1.32 5.72
CA ILE A 34 -1.54 -1.90 5.17
C ILE A 34 -1.29 -3.33 4.68
N ASP A 35 -0.06 -3.62 4.22
CA ASP A 35 0.36 -4.94 3.75
C ASP A 35 0.31 -6.01 4.85
N ASP A 36 0.45 -5.65 6.14
CA ASP A 36 0.34 -6.60 7.25
C ASP A 36 -1.11 -7.13 7.43
N PHE A 37 -2.07 -6.46 6.83
CA PHE A 37 -3.49 -6.81 6.92
C PHE A 37 -4.03 -7.54 5.69
N TYR A 38 -3.19 -8.04 4.78
CA TYR A 38 -3.67 -8.87 3.68
C TYR A 38 -4.46 -10.09 4.17
N LEU A 39 -5.47 -10.45 3.42
CA LEU A 39 -6.18 -11.71 3.55
C LEU A 39 -5.21 -12.87 3.31
N SER A 40 -5.42 -14.01 3.98
CA SER A 40 -4.68 -15.23 3.71
C SER A 40 -4.91 -15.70 2.26
N THR A 41 -4.02 -16.56 1.76
CA THR A 41 -4.17 -17.14 0.42
C THR A 41 -5.53 -17.82 0.22
N ASN A 42 -6.00 -18.58 1.22
CA ASN A 42 -7.32 -19.22 1.15
C ASN A 42 -8.47 -18.21 1.11
N GLN A 43 -8.40 -17.14 1.92
CA GLN A 43 -9.42 -16.08 1.90
C GLN A 43 -9.44 -15.34 0.56
N ARG A 44 -8.28 -15.09 -0.07
CA ARG A 44 -8.21 -14.48 -1.40
C ARG A 44 -8.79 -15.39 -2.48
N LYS A 45 -8.51 -16.70 -2.44
CA LYS A 45 -9.14 -17.67 -3.35
C LYS A 45 -10.66 -17.71 -3.19
N GLN A 46 -11.18 -17.65 -1.97
CA GLN A 46 -12.62 -17.55 -1.72
C GLN A 46 -13.22 -16.25 -2.29
N LEU A 47 -12.51 -15.12 -2.10
CA LEU A 47 -12.90 -13.83 -2.68
C LEU A 47 -12.92 -13.89 -4.22
N ALA A 48 -11.88 -14.45 -4.83
CA ALA A 48 -11.78 -14.64 -6.28
C ALA A 48 -12.94 -15.46 -6.84
N LYS A 49 -13.29 -16.57 -6.15
CA LYS A 49 -14.44 -17.42 -6.49
C LYS A 49 -15.77 -16.67 -6.39
N LYS A 50 -15.96 -15.94 -5.28
CA LYS A 50 -17.17 -15.12 -5.05
C LYS A 50 -17.34 -14.05 -6.13
N LEU A 51 -16.28 -13.36 -6.49
CA LEU A 51 -16.30 -12.28 -7.49
C LEU A 51 -16.08 -12.76 -8.93
N LYS A 52 -15.97 -14.07 -9.15
CA LYS A 52 -15.82 -14.71 -10.48
C LYS A 52 -14.63 -14.16 -11.28
N THR A 53 -13.49 -13.89 -10.60
CA THR A 53 -12.26 -13.44 -11.23
C THR A 53 -11.03 -13.85 -10.41
N ASN A 54 -10.09 -14.56 -11.05
CA ASN A 54 -8.85 -15.05 -10.41
C ASN A 54 -7.87 -13.93 -10.07
N LEU A 55 -8.12 -12.69 -10.50
CA LEU A 55 -7.24 -11.58 -10.22
C LEU A 55 -7.14 -11.24 -8.71
N PHE A 56 -8.12 -11.65 -7.91
CA PHE A 56 -8.07 -11.51 -6.45
C PHE A 56 -7.26 -12.61 -5.74
N ASP A 57 -6.78 -13.64 -6.43
CA ASP A 57 -5.80 -14.57 -5.87
C ASP A 57 -4.48 -13.85 -5.54
N THR A 58 -4.13 -12.85 -6.35
CA THR A 58 -2.97 -11.99 -6.11
C THR A 58 -3.31 -10.94 -5.05
N ARG A 59 -2.45 -10.82 -4.03
CA ARG A 59 -2.56 -9.74 -3.05
C ARG A 59 -2.23 -8.38 -3.67
N GLY A 60 -2.79 -7.33 -3.12
CA GLY A 60 -2.36 -5.97 -3.45
C GLY A 60 -3.49 -4.96 -3.39
N VAL A 61 -4.44 -5.05 -4.30
CA VAL A 61 -5.53 -4.08 -4.45
C VAL A 61 -6.51 -4.09 -3.28
N PRO A 62 -7.28 -3.01 -3.06
CA PRO A 62 -8.44 -3.01 -2.17
C PRO A 62 -9.30 -4.26 -2.40
N CYS A 63 -10.02 -4.71 -1.40
CA CYS A 63 -10.64 -6.03 -1.23
C CYS A 63 -9.71 -7.13 -0.71
N THR A 64 -8.39 -7.07 -0.97
CA THR A 64 -7.46 -8.12 -0.53
C THR A 64 -6.90 -7.89 0.87
N HIS A 65 -7.33 -6.84 1.57
CA HIS A 65 -7.00 -6.56 2.97
C HIS A 65 -8.16 -6.88 3.91
N ASN A 66 -7.86 -7.31 5.12
CA ASN A 66 -8.83 -7.36 6.21
C ASN A 66 -9.04 -5.95 6.77
N LEU A 67 -9.82 -5.15 6.04
CA LEU A 67 -10.08 -3.75 6.36
C LEU A 67 -10.77 -3.59 7.73
N LYS A 68 -11.68 -4.49 8.08
CA LYS A 68 -12.36 -4.48 9.39
C LYS A 68 -11.34 -4.57 10.52
N LEU A 69 -10.45 -5.57 10.48
CA LEU A 69 -9.40 -5.73 11.49
C LEU A 69 -8.46 -4.51 11.55
N LEU A 70 -8.12 -3.91 10.39
CA LEU A 70 -7.26 -2.72 10.36
C LEU A 70 -7.96 -1.52 11.03
N ILE A 71 -9.25 -1.29 10.74
CA ILE A 71 -10.02 -0.22 11.38
C ILE A 71 -10.11 -0.43 12.89
N GLU A 72 -10.46 -1.64 13.34
CA GLU A 72 -10.50 -2.00 14.76
C GLU A 72 -9.15 -1.82 15.46
N THR A 73 -8.05 -2.17 14.77
CA THR A 73 -6.68 -1.97 15.28
C THR A 73 -6.37 -0.50 15.47
N VAL A 74 -6.70 0.35 14.50
CA VAL A 74 -6.52 1.81 14.60
C VAL A 74 -7.37 2.38 15.73
N ASP A 75 -8.61 1.94 15.87
CA ASP A 75 -9.51 2.42 16.93
C ASP A 75 -9.01 2.05 18.33
N LYS A 76 -8.53 0.82 18.52
CA LYS A 76 -7.92 0.40 19.79
C LYS A 76 -6.69 1.25 20.14
N LEU A 77 -5.80 1.48 19.16
CA LEU A 77 -4.61 2.30 19.35
C LEU A 77 -4.97 3.76 19.71
N LYS A 78 -5.95 4.35 19.03
CA LYS A 78 -6.39 5.74 19.27
C LYS A 78 -7.08 5.92 20.63
N ARG A 79 -7.77 4.89 21.12
CA ARG A 79 -8.43 4.88 22.43
C ARG A 79 -7.51 4.45 23.56
N ASN A 80 -6.23 4.19 23.30
CA ASN A 80 -5.27 3.66 24.28
C ASN A 80 -5.71 2.32 24.92
N ASN A 81 -6.48 1.52 24.19
CA ASN A 81 -6.95 0.22 24.65
C ASN A 81 -5.88 -0.86 24.40
N PHE A 82 -4.88 -0.90 25.27
CA PHE A 82 -3.73 -1.81 25.18
C PHE A 82 -3.92 -3.08 26.04
N PRO A 83 -3.26 -4.22 25.69
CA PRO A 83 -2.34 -4.39 24.55
C PRO A 83 -3.08 -4.56 23.22
N VAL A 84 -2.49 -4.03 22.12
CA VAL A 84 -2.97 -4.23 20.76
C VAL A 84 -2.06 -5.22 20.04
N TYR A 85 -2.66 -6.19 19.36
CA TYR A 85 -1.95 -7.21 18.59
C TYR A 85 -2.09 -6.94 17.09
N ILE A 86 -0.96 -6.63 16.42
CA ILE A 86 -0.92 -6.30 15.00
C ILE A 86 -0.46 -7.53 14.23
N PRO A 87 -1.20 -7.99 13.21
CA PRO A 87 -0.76 -9.11 12.37
C PRO A 87 0.54 -8.77 11.64
N ILE A 88 1.24 -9.80 11.22
CA ILE A 88 2.44 -9.71 10.39
C ILE A 88 2.19 -10.54 9.14
N PHE A 89 2.36 -9.94 7.97
CA PHE A 89 2.26 -10.65 6.70
C PHE A 89 3.64 -11.01 6.16
N ASP A 90 3.84 -12.28 5.86
CA ASP A 90 5.04 -12.77 5.23
C ASP A 90 4.88 -12.76 3.71
N LYS A 91 5.62 -11.88 3.04
CA LYS A 91 5.58 -11.74 1.58
C LYS A 91 6.23 -12.91 0.83
N VAL A 92 7.07 -13.69 1.51
CA VAL A 92 7.75 -14.85 0.92
C VAL A 92 6.79 -16.03 0.84
N THR A 93 6.14 -16.36 1.96
CA THR A 93 5.14 -17.44 2.03
C THR A 93 3.76 -16.99 1.53
N ASP A 94 3.60 -15.71 1.20
CA ASP A 94 2.34 -15.09 0.77
C ASP A 94 1.17 -15.29 1.74
N ASN A 95 1.47 -15.30 3.04
CA ASN A 95 0.49 -15.58 4.07
C ASN A 95 0.78 -14.84 5.38
N LYS A 96 -0.18 -14.86 6.31
CA LYS A 96 -0.01 -14.32 7.66
C LYS A 96 0.94 -15.19 8.47
N LYS A 97 1.79 -14.56 9.30
CA LYS A 97 2.58 -15.28 10.31
C LYS A 97 1.68 -15.78 11.44
N LYS A 98 2.11 -16.83 12.15
CA LYS A 98 1.40 -17.39 13.29
C LYS A 98 1.38 -16.46 14.52
N HIS A 99 2.37 -15.56 14.64
CA HIS A 99 2.49 -14.62 15.74
C HIS A 99 2.17 -13.19 15.31
N ASN A 100 1.64 -12.41 16.23
CA ASN A 100 1.34 -11.00 16.08
C ASN A 100 2.36 -10.14 16.83
N ARG A 101 2.51 -8.90 16.40
CA ARG A 101 3.31 -7.90 17.11
C ARG A 101 2.48 -7.26 18.23
N LYS A 102 2.89 -7.42 19.50
CA LYS A 102 2.25 -6.81 20.66
C LYS A 102 2.69 -5.34 20.80
N ILE A 103 1.72 -4.46 21.00
CA ILE A 103 1.91 -3.02 21.24
C ILE A 103 1.28 -2.68 22.59
N ASN A 104 2.07 -2.05 23.46
CA ASN A 104 1.64 -1.66 24.80
C ASN A 104 1.44 -0.14 24.96
N LYS A 105 1.88 0.67 23.98
CA LYS A 105 1.74 2.14 23.99
C LYS A 105 1.84 2.70 22.57
N ALA A 106 1.07 3.74 22.28
CA ALA A 106 1.15 4.49 21.02
C ALA A 106 0.83 5.98 21.26
N ASP A 107 1.83 6.85 21.13
CA ASP A 107 1.63 8.30 21.15
C ASP A 107 1.38 8.86 19.75
N LEU A 108 1.90 8.18 18.71
CA LEU A 108 1.73 8.52 17.30
C LEU A 108 1.49 7.24 16.49
N ILE A 109 0.53 7.29 15.57
CA ILE A 109 0.21 6.18 14.67
C ILE A 109 0.52 6.60 13.23
N ILE A 110 1.36 5.85 12.56
CA ILE A 110 1.66 5.99 11.13
C ILE A 110 1.02 4.83 10.39
N LEU A 111 0.06 5.10 9.52
CA LEU A 111 -0.42 4.13 8.53
C LEU A 111 0.35 4.35 7.23
N GLU A 112 1.07 3.34 6.77
CA GLU A 112 1.80 3.39 5.50
C GLU A 112 1.30 2.34 4.52
N GLY A 113 1.34 2.67 3.24
CA GLY A 113 1.02 1.72 2.17
C GLY A 113 0.89 2.36 0.80
N TRP A 114 0.87 1.50 -0.20
CA TRP A 114 0.87 1.96 -1.59
C TRP A 114 -0.46 2.62 -2.01
N CYS A 115 -1.60 2.16 -1.48
CA CYS A 115 -2.95 2.68 -1.77
C CYS A 115 -3.55 3.51 -0.63
N VAL A 116 -2.76 3.82 0.41
CA VAL A 116 -3.22 4.62 1.55
C VAL A 116 -3.58 6.03 1.09
N GLY A 117 -4.75 6.52 1.50
CA GLY A 117 -5.26 7.84 1.11
C GLY A 117 -5.82 7.91 -0.32
N SER A 118 -5.90 6.79 -1.05
CA SER A 118 -6.46 6.81 -2.40
C SER A 118 -7.96 7.08 -2.39
N LYS A 119 -8.42 7.92 -3.32
CA LYS A 119 -9.83 8.14 -3.62
C LYS A 119 -10.34 7.10 -4.61
N PRO A 120 -11.65 6.77 -4.62
CA PRO A 120 -12.25 6.03 -5.71
C PRO A 120 -11.91 6.65 -7.08
N ILE A 121 -11.67 5.79 -8.05
CA ILE A 121 -11.35 6.17 -9.43
C ILE A 121 -12.65 6.60 -10.12
N ASN A 122 -12.64 7.70 -10.86
CA ASN A 122 -13.80 8.11 -11.62
C ASN A 122 -14.14 7.10 -12.73
N PRO A 123 -15.41 7.04 -13.17
CA PRO A 123 -15.86 6.04 -14.15
C PRO A 123 -15.12 6.08 -15.48
N GLU A 124 -14.77 7.26 -15.97
CA GLU A 124 -14.08 7.43 -17.27
C GLU A 124 -12.66 6.86 -17.21
N TYR A 125 -11.89 7.18 -16.17
CA TYR A 125 -10.55 6.64 -15.99
C TYR A 125 -10.58 5.15 -15.67
N LEU A 126 -11.60 4.67 -14.95
CA LEU A 126 -11.76 3.26 -14.63
C LEU A 126 -12.01 2.41 -15.87
N LYS A 127 -12.81 2.90 -16.84
CA LYS A 127 -13.11 2.22 -18.12
C LYS A 127 -11.88 2.05 -19.01
N LYS A 128 -10.97 3.00 -18.98
CA LYS A 128 -9.79 3.02 -19.86
C LYS A 128 -8.81 1.90 -19.50
N ASN A 129 -8.54 0.96 -20.40
CA ASN A 129 -7.47 -0.03 -20.20
C ASN A 129 -6.11 0.64 -20.28
N ILE A 130 -5.24 0.41 -19.30
CA ILE A 130 -3.93 1.04 -19.23
C ILE A 130 -2.77 0.05 -19.34
N ASN A 131 -3.06 -1.26 -19.26
CA ASN A 131 -2.08 -2.33 -19.41
C ASN A 131 -2.74 -3.62 -19.90
N ASP A 132 -1.92 -4.63 -20.18
CA ASP A 132 -2.37 -5.92 -20.71
C ASP A 132 -3.20 -6.72 -19.71
N LEU A 133 -2.90 -6.63 -18.41
CA LEU A 133 -3.70 -7.29 -17.38
C LEU A 133 -5.16 -6.85 -17.44
N GLU A 134 -5.41 -5.56 -17.57
CA GLU A 134 -6.78 -5.04 -17.65
C GLU A 134 -7.46 -5.39 -18.97
N LYS A 135 -6.69 -5.32 -20.08
CA LYS A 135 -7.22 -5.60 -21.41
C LYS A 135 -7.57 -7.08 -21.59
N ILE A 136 -6.69 -7.99 -21.12
CA ILE A 136 -6.78 -9.43 -21.38
C ILE A 136 -7.53 -10.16 -20.27
N ASN A 137 -7.20 -9.85 -19.01
CA ASN A 137 -7.69 -10.63 -17.86
C ASN A 137 -8.89 -9.97 -17.15
N ASP A 138 -9.16 -8.67 -17.39
CA ASP A 138 -10.32 -7.96 -16.85
C ASP A 138 -11.13 -7.20 -17.90
N PRO A 139 -11.45 -7.79 -19.09
CA PRO A 139 -12.15 -7.08 -20.16
C PRO A 139 -13.56 -6.63 -19.75
N LYS A 140 -14.21 -7.38 -18.84
CA LYS A 140 -15.53 -7.06 -18.28
C LYS A 140 -15.48 -6.13 -17.08
N MET A 141 -14.31 -5.64 -16.70
CA MET A 141 -14.07 -4.71 -15.59
C MET A 141 -14.54 -5.23 -14.21
N ILE A 142 -14.70 -6.53 -14.01
CA ILE A 142 -15.19 -7.12 -12.76
C ILE A 142 -14.21 -6.82 -11.62
N TRP A 143 -12.93 -7.07 -11.84
CA TRP A 143 -11.88 -6.87 -10.85
C TRP A 143 -11.69 -5.39 -10.48
N ARG A 144 -11.53 -4.52 -11.49
CA ARG A 144 -11.29 -3.09 -11.23
C ARG A 144 -12.50 -2.38 -10.65
N THR A 145 -13.73 -2.79 -11.01
CA THR A 145 -14.95 -2.26 -10.41
C THR A 145 -15.06 -2.66 -8.95
N ALA A 146 -14.79 -3.92 -8.62
CA ALA A 146 -14.89 -4.41 -7.25
C ALA A 146 -13.88 -3.71 -6.32
N TYR A 147 -12.60 -3.60 -6.71
CA TYR A 147 -11.63 -2.91 -5.85
C TYR A 147 -11.91 -1.40 -5.76
N ASN A 148 -12.46 -0.80 -6.82
CA ASN A 148 -12.83 0.61 -6.80
C ASN A 148 -14.02 0.89 -5.86
N GLN A 149 -15.02 0.03 -5.88
CA GLN A 149 -16.14 0.09 -4.92
C GLN A 149 -15.66 -0.07 -3.47
N ALA A 150 -14.73 -1.01 -3.24
CA ALA A 150 -14.15 -1.21 -1.91
C ALA A 150 -13.45 0.05 -1.39
N LEU A 151 -12.87 0.90 -2.24
CA LEU A 151 -12.22 2.15 -1.83
C LEU A 151 -13.15 3.11 -1.07
N VAL A 152 -14.47 3.03 -1.28
CA VAL A 152 -15.46 3.79 -0.51
C VAL A 152 -15.36 3.44 0.97
N GLU A 153 -15.26 2.16 1.30
CA GLU A 153 -15.11 1.70 2.69
C GLU A 153 -13.74 2.06 3.28
N TYR A 154 -12.68 2.12 2.44
CA TYR A 154 -11.36 2.55 2.89
C TYR A 154 -11.33 4.03 3.32
N GLN A 155 -12.26 4.88 2.84
CA GLN A 155 -12.35 6.27 3.31
C GLN A 155 -12.65 6.32 4.81
N LYS A 156 -13.43 5.37 5.37
CA LYS A 156 -13.68 5.27 6.82
C LYS A 156 -12.40 5.07 7.63
N LEU A 157 -11.42 4.36 7.06
CA LEU A 157 -10.09 4.22 7.66
C LEU A 157 -9.25 5.48 7.50
N PHE A 158 -9.19 6.02 6.28
CA PHE A 158 -8.31 7.15 5.97
C PHE A 158 -8.73 8.42 6.70
N ASN A 159 -10.02 8.66 6.88
CA ASN A 159 -10.56 9.78 7.65
C ASN A 159 -10.22 9.76 9.15
N LYS A 160 -9.66 8.65 9.66
CA LYS A 160 -9.16 8.58 11.04
C LYS A 160 -7.78 9.23 11.24
N PHE A 161 -7.13 9.67 10.17
CA PHE A 161 -5.79 10.26 10.20
C PHE A 161 -5.80 11.72 9.81
N ASN A 162 -5.08 12.54 10.58
CA ASN A 162 -5.05 13.99 10.42
C ASN A 162 -4.05 14.48 9.37
N TYR A 163 -2.97 13.69 9.12
CA TYR A 163 -1.89 14.09 8.24
C TYR A 163 -1.68 13.07 7.13
N TYR A 164 -1.50 13.57 5.90
CA TYR A 164 -1.24 12.76 4.73
C TYR A 164 0.02 13.22 4.00
N ILE A 165 1.02 12.34 3.94
CA ILE A 165 2.27 12.52 3.18
C ILE A 165 2.17 11.65 1.93
N PHE A 166 2.31 12.26 0.76
CA PHE A 166 2.34 11.53 -0.51
C PHE A 166 3.71 11.61 -1.16
N ILE A 167 4.29 10.44 -1.48
CA ILE A 167 5.57 10.34 -2.19
C ILE A 167 5.28 10.09 -3.67
N LYS A 168 5.45 11.12 -4.48
CA LYS A 168 5.19 11.11 -5.92
C LYS A 168 6.42 10.68 -6.72
N LEU A 169 6.22 9.71 -7.59
CA LEU A 169 7.25 9.30 -8.57
C LEU A 169 7.37 10.31 -9.71
N PRO A 170 8.51 10.37 -10.39
CA PRO A 170 8.63 11.13 -11.64
C PRO A 170 7.85 10.49 -12.78
N ASN A 171 7.84 9.15 -12.87
CA ASN A 171 7.10 8.41 -13.89
C ASN A 171 6.91 6.94 -13.44
N TRP A 172 5.81 6.30 -13.89
CA TRP A 172 5.50 4.90 -13.59
C TRP A 172 6.56 3.91 -14.07
N GLN A 173 7.21 4.18 -15.20
CA GLN A 173 8.26 3.31 -15.76
C GLN A 173 9.41 2.98 -14.78
N TYR A 174 9.65 3.83 -13.78
CA TYR A 174 10.70 3.58 -12.79
C TYR A 174 10.30 2.55 -11.74
N VAL A 175 9.00 2.32 -11.51
CA VAL A 175 8.49 1.43 -10.45
C VAL A 175 9.04 0.03 -10.60
N ILE A 176 9.07 -0.52 -11.83
CA ILE A 176 9.58 -1.87 -12.06
C ILE A 176 11.06 -1.99 -11.68
N ASN A 177 11.88 -1.00 -12.06
CA ASN A 177 13.30 -1.01 -11.75
C ASN A 177 13.56 -0.85 -10.25
N TRP A 178 12.78 0.01 -9.58
CA TRP A 178 12.89 0.22 -8.14
C TRP A 178 12.41 -1.01 -7.36
N LYS A 179 11.31 -1.62 -7.78
CA LYS A 179 10.81 -2.85 -7.19
C LYS A 179 11.78 -4.01 -7.43
N TYR A 180 12.36 -4.10 -8.62
CA TYR A 180 13.36 -5.12 -8.95
C TYR A 180 14.61 -4.99 -8.05
N LYS A 181 15.15 -3.79 -7.89
CA LYS A 181 16.27 -3.54 -6.96
C LYS A 181 15.93 -3.95 -5.52
N GLN A 182 14.73 -3.60 -5.06
CA GLN A 182 14.25 -3.99 -3.74
C GLN A 182 14.19 -5.51 -3.55
N GLU A 183 13.66 -6.24 -4.53
CA GLU A 183 13.55 -7.71 -4.47
C GLU A 183 14.91 -8.40 -4.56
N LEU A 184 15.83 -7.89 -5.38
CA LEU A 184 17.21 -8.40 -5.42
C LEU A 184 17.88 -8.24 -4.05
N GLY A 185 17.76 -7.09 -3.42
CA GLY A 185 18.32 -6.84 -2.08
C GLY A 185 17.72 -7.76 -1.02
N LEU A 186 16.39 -7.98 -1.04
CA LEU A 186 15.71 -8.87 -0.09
C LEU A 186 16.10 -10.34 -0.25
N ARG A 187 16.47 -10.76 -1.47
CA ARG A 187 16.82 -12.15 -1.80
C ARG A 187 18.32 -12.40 -1.89
N SER A 188 19.13 -11.38 -1.65
CA SER A 188 20.59 -11.40 -1.83
C SER A 188 21.02 -11.88 -3.22
N LEU A 189 20.25 -11.57 -4.25
CA LEU A 189 20.51 -11.94 -5.64
C LEU A 189 21.25 -10.81 -6.38
N ARG A 190 22.16 -11.18 -7.29
CA ARG A 190 22.87 -10.19 -8.14
C ARG A 190 22.06 -9.76 -9.36
N ARG A 191 21.51 -10.71 -10.12
CA ARG A 191 20.63 -10.50 -11.27
C ARG A 191 19.73 -11.72 -11.49
N ASP A 192 18.47 -11.47 -11.89
CA ASP A 192 17.51 -12.52 -12.23
C ASP A 192 16.48 -11.99 -13.24
N ASN A 193 16.65 -12.36 -14.52
CA ASN A 193 15.75 -11.93 -15.59
C ASN A 193 14.34 -12.54 -15.47
N HIS A 194 14.24 -13.74 -14.90
CA HIS A 194 12.94 -14.38 -14.67
C HIS A 194 12.15 -13.63 -13.59
N LEU A 195 12.83 -13.22 -12.51
CA LEU A 195 12.25 -12.36 -11.49
C LEU A 195 11.77 -11.04 -12.09
N LYS A 196 12.54 -10.43 -13.00
CA LYS A 196 12.14 -9.16 -13.64
C LYS A 196 10.86 -9.33 -14.47
N LYS A 197 10.72 -10.41 -15.24
CA LYS A 197 9.49 -10.72 -15.99
C LYS A 197 8.29 -10.94 -15.06
N LYS A 198 8.45 -11.70 -13.98
CA LYS A 198 7.41 -11.91 -12.97
C LYS A 198 6.98 -10.59 -12.32
N LEU A 199 7.93 -9.73 -11.99
CA LEU A 199 7.64 -8.41 -11.41
C LEU A 199 6.92 -7.49 -12.39
N PHE A 200 7.24 -7.56 -13.68
CA PHE A 200 6.53 -6.78 -14.70
C PHE A 200 5.04 -7.12 -14.73
N LEU A 201 4.69 -8.40 -14.69
CA LEU A 201 3.29 -8.85 -14.62
C LEU A 201 2.64 -8.42 -13.29
N PHE A 202 3.35 -8.64 -12.19
CA PHE A 202 2.85 -8.31 -10.85
C PHE A 202 2.57 -6.81 -10.66
N ILE A 203 3.40 -5.93 -11.21
CA ILE A 203 3.25 -4.47 -11.06
C ILE A 203 1.99 -3.95 -11.77
N GLN A 204 1.51 -4.61 -12.83
CA GLN A 204 0.29 -4.22 -13.52
C GLN A 204 -0.95 -4.17 -12.61
N TYR A 205 -0.99 -5.01 -11.58
CA TYR A 205 -2.05 -4.99 -10.55
C TYR A 205 -2.16 -3.67 -9.81
N TYR A 206 -1.08 -2.92 -9.73
CA TYR A 206 -0.96 -1.68 -8.94
C TYR A 206 -1.03 -0.42 -9.80
N GLU A 207 -0.85 -0.56 -11.10
CA GLU A 207 -0.57 0.54 -12.00
C GLU A 207 -1.70 1.56 -12.06
N LYS A 208 -2.94 1.13 -12.31
CA LYS A 208 -4.08 2.03 -12.46
C LYS A 208 -4.29 2.89 -11.21
N LEU A 209 -4.38 2.28 -10.06
CA LEU A 209 -4.62 3.01 -8.82
C LEU A 209 -3.43 3.90 -8.44
N SER A 210 -2.19 3.46 -8.68
CA SER A 210 -1.00 4.29 -8.44
C SER A 210 -0.93 5.49 -9.36
N LYS A 211 -1.28 5.34 -10.64
CA LYS A 211 -1.37 6.46 -11.59
C LYS A 211 -2.50 7.42 -11.18
N TRP A 212 -3.66 6.90 -10.78
CA TRP A 212 -4.76 7.70 -10.25
C TRP A 212 -4.35 8.52 -9.03
N MET A 213 -3.67 7.89 -8.07
CA MET A 213 -3.13 8.60 -6.90
C MET A 213 -2.10 9.66 -7.28
N SER A 214 -1.27 9.43 -8.29
CA SER A 214 -0.31 10.43 -8.77
C SER A 214 -0.98 11.67 -9.37
N LEU A 215 -2.22 11.55 -9.82
CA LEU A 215 -3.05 12.67 -10.29
C LEU A 215 -3.78 13.36 -9.12
N THR A 216 -4.36 12.60 -8.20
CA THR A 216 -5.31 13.12 -7.21
C THR A 216 -4.71 13.40 -5.82
N SER A 217 -3.70 12.62 -5.39
CA SER A 217 -3.10 12.78 -4.07
C SER A 217 -2.34 14.10 -3.88
N PRO A 218 -1.69 14.68 -4.92
CA PRO A 218 -1.07 15.99 -4.76
C PRO A 218 -2.01 17.09 -4.27
N ASP A 219 -3.30 17.03 -4.59
CA ASP A 219 -4.25 18.08 -4.21
C ASP A 219 -4.79 17.93 -2.79
N ILE A 220 -4.71 16.73 -2.22
CA ILE A 220 -5.28 16.40 -0.92
C ILE A 220 -4.25 16.08 0.18
N CYS A 221 -2.97 15.94 -0.18
CA CYS A 221 -1.92 15.66 0.81
C CYS A 221 -1.46 16.94 1.52
N ASN A 222 -1.07 16.82 2.79
CA ASN A 222 -0.46 17.91 3.55
C ASN A 222 1.02 18.10 3.19
N VAL A 223 1.70 17.00 2.81
CA VAL A 223 3.09 17.05 2.38
C VAL A 223 3.26 16.23 1.11
N LEU A 224 3.75 16.87 0.05
CA LEU A 224 4.09 16.24 -1.21
C LEU A 224 5.61 16.13 -1.34
N ILE A 225 6.11 14.90 -1.38
CA ILE A 225 7.52 14.60 -1.63
C ILE A 225 7.64 14.09 -3.07
N THR A 226 8.35 14.83 -3.91
CA THR A 226 8.61 14.41 -5.30
C THR A 226 9.99 13.79 -5.39
N LEU A 227 10.08 12.62 -6.00
CA LEU A 227 11.35 11.93 -6.25
C LEU A 227 11.88 12.19 -7.66
N ASP A 228 13.20 12.05 -7.82
CA ASP A 228 13.85 11.95 -9.11
C ASP A 228 13.96 10.48 -9.60
N LYS A 229 14.55 10.27 -10.79
CA LYS A 229 14.77 8.93 -11.37
C LYS A 229 15.67 8.02 -10.53
N ASN A 230 16.49 8.59 -9.66
CA ASN A 230 17.43 7.88 -8.78
C ASN A 230 16.86 7.64 -7.37
N GLN A 231 15.56 7.84 -7.15
CA GLN A 231 14.87 7.75 -5.84
C GLN A 231 15.33 8.81 -4.82
N LYS A 232 16.01 9.86 -5.25
CA LYS A 232 16.38 10.98 -4.38
C LYS A 232 15.24 11.97 -4.30
N THR A 233 15.08 12.61 -3.16
CA THR A 233 14.11 13.70 -2.98
C THR A 233 14.49 14.87 -3.87
N LYS A 234 13.59 15.25 -4.79
CA LYS A 234 13.75 16.40 -5.69
C LYS A 234 13.13 17.66 -5.08
N LYS A 235 11.96 17.53 -4.47
CA LYS A 235 11.21 18.65 -3.90
C LYS A 235 10.30 18.18 -2.77
N ILE A 236 10.14 19.00 -1.74
CA ILE A 236 9.14 18.82 -0.68
C ILE A 236 8.27 20.07 -0.69
N LEU A 237 6.95 19.88 -0.72
CA LEU A 237 5.94 20.93 -0.63
C LEU A 237 5.07 20.66 0.59
N TYR A 238 4.90 21.66 1.42
CA TYR A 238 3.96 21.69 2.54
C TYR A 238 2.71 22.45 2.10
N LYS A 239 1.52 21.97 2.48
CA LYS A 239 0.22 22.53 2.12
C LYS A 239 -0.64 22.74 3.36
#